data_3c795ca3ce5d396dcca07125beeb936f
#
_entry.id   3c795ca3ce5d396dcca07125beeb936f
#
_cell.length_a   1.000
_cell.length_b   1.000
_cell.length_c   1.000
_cell.angle_alpha   90.00
_cell.angle_beta   90.00
_cell.angle_gamma   90.00
#
_symmetry.space_group_name_H-M   'P 1'
#
loop_
_entity.id
_entity.type
_entity.pdbx_description
1 polymer ?
#
loop_
_entity_poly.entity_id
_entity_poly.type
_entity_poly.pdbx_seq_one_letter_code
_entity_poly.pdbx_strand_id
1 'polypeptide(L)'
;MATPRTIGNKIAPPRFLAFMAALIASFPICVGFFHRWALGAMAAFDIAAILFLGLCLSLLKTTECAVIRKHAASNDANREILLGVTGVVIAVLFIAIAAEAMGHNPQPFTKALIISTLALAWLFSNTIYALHYAHLAYRHPERGCLGLEFPGTKVPVYWDFVYFAFTCGMAFATSDVQITSQQIRKVVTVHCLAAFAFNIGVLAFTINVLGSS
;
A
#
# COMPACT_ATOMS: atom_id res chain seq x y z
N MET A 1 30.02 5.97 -13.95
CA MET A 1 30.19 6.55 -12.61
C MET A 1 29.07 6.01 -11.73
N ALA A 2 29.42 5.20 -10.71
CA ALA A 2 28.44 4.66 -9.77
C ALA A 2 28.03 5.78 -8.79
N THR A 3 26.75 6.11 -8.73
CA THR A 3 26.19 7.03 -7.73
C THR A 3 26.44 6.47 -6.32
N PRO A 4 26.86 7.29 -5.34
CA PRO A 4 27.11 6.81 -3.98
C PRO A 4 25.81 6.21 -3.41
N ARG A 5 25.90 4.96 -2.97
CA ARG A 5 24.82 4.27 -2.26
C ARG A 5 24.62 4.95 -0.91
N THR A 6 23.63 5.82 -0.80
CA THR A 6 23.20 6.40 0.48
C THR A 6 22.58 5.31 1.37
N ILE A 7 22.76 5.43 2.70
CA ILE A 7 22.26 4.49 3.71
C ILE A 7 20.75 4.21 3.54
N GLY A 8 19.97 5.20 3.11
CA GLY A 8 18.53 5.05 2.83
C GLY A 8 18.20 4.04 1.73
N ASN A 9 19.06 3.86 0.73
CA ASN A 9 18.84 2.86 -0.33
C ASN A 9 19.10 1.41 0.11
N LYS A 10 19.66 1.20 1.30
CA LYS A 10 19.93 -0.14 1.85
C LYS A 10 18.81 -0.65 2.79
N ILE A 11 17.98 0.23 3.32
CA ILE A 11 17.02 -0.12 4.39
C ILE A 11 15.59 -0.15 3.86
N ALA A 12 15.14 0.86 3.14
CA ALA A 12 13.79 0.91 2.53
C ALA A 12 13.71 1.98 1.44
N PRO A 13 12.70 1.92 0.53
CA PRO A 13 12.46 2.98 -0.45
C PRO A 13 12.25 4.34 0.23
N PRO A 14 12.82 5.45 -0.29
CA PRO A 14 12.76 6.76 0.37
C PRO A 14 11.34 7.27 0.63
N ARG A 15 10.38 6.93 -0.23
CA ARG A 15 8.96 7.27 -0.05
C ARG A 15 8.34 6.56 1.14
N PHE A 16 8.72 5.31 1.37
CA PHE A 16 8.26 4.55 2.54
C PHE A 16 8.91 5.05 3.83
N LEU A 17 10.19 5.45 3.78
CA LEU A 17 10.83 6.10 4.91
C LEU A 17 10.15 7.42 5.27
N ALA A 18 9.73 8.21 4.26
CA ALA A 18 8.94 9.42 4.47
C ALA A 18 7.58 9.11 5.12
N PHE A 19 6.89 8.04 4.67
CA PHE A 19 5.67 7.56 5.31
C PHE A 19 5.89 7.21 6.79
N MET A 20 6.90 6.40 7.09
CA MET A 20 7.21 5.99 8.46
C MET A 20 7.58 7.17 9.35
N ALA A 21 8.39 8.10 8.85
CA ALA A 21 8.76 9.32 9.56
C ALA A 21 7.52 10.18 9.85
N ALA A 22 6.65 10.37 8.85
CA ALA A 22 5.40 11.12 9.02
C ALA A 22 4.48 10.45 10.03
N LEU A 23 4.31 9.12 9.97
CA LEU A 23 3.50 8.34 10.89
C LEU A 23 4.00 8.47 12.34
N ILE A 24 5.31 8.27 12.55
CA ILE A 24 5.92 8.35 13.88
C ILE A 24 5.82 9.78 14.44
N ALA A 25 6.03 10.80 13.61
CA ALA A 25 5.98 12.19 14.05
C ALA A 25 4.54 12.67 14.34
N SER A 26 3.57 12.28 13.49
CA SER A 26 2.17 12.72 13.65
C SER A 26 1.41 11.96 14.75
N PHE A 27 1.81 10.70 15.05
CA PHE A 27 1.11 9.86 16.02
C PHE A 27 0.97 10.51 17.41
N PRO A 28 2.05 10.95 18.10
CA PRO A 28 1.92 11.57 19.41
C PRO A 28 1.13 12.88 19.37
N ILE A 29 1.25 13.65 18.29
CA ILE A 29 0.50 14.89 18.09
C ILE A 29 -1.00 14.61 17.99
N CYS A 30 -1.38 13.65 17.15
CA CYS A 30 -2.78 13.29 16.96
C CYS A 30 -3.38 12.65 18.22
N VAL A 31 -2.64 11.78 18.92
CA VAL A 31 -3.11 11.20 20.20
C VAL A 31 -3.30 12.29 21.26
N GLY A 32 -2.38 13.25 21.35
CA GLY A 32 -2.50 14.39 22.25
C GLY A 32 -3.71 15.28 21.94
N PHE A 33 -4.01 15.48 20.64
CA PHE A 33 -5.15 16.29 20.20
C PHE A 33 -6.50 15.63 20.46
N PHE A 34 -6.62 14.35 20.13
CA PHE A 34 -7.89 13.61 20.28
C PHE A 34 -8.10 13.03 21.67
N HIS A 35 -7.07 12.96 22.51
CA HIS A 35 -7.07 12.30 23.83
C HIS A 35 -7.54 10.82 23.77
N ARG A 36 -7.52 10.20 22.59
CA ARG A 36 -7.92 8.82 22.31
C ARG A 36 -6.93 8.22 21.33
N TRP A 37 -6.26 7.14 21.74
CA TRP A 37 -5.20 6.52 20.94
C TRP A 37 -5.69 6.02 19.56
N ALA A 38 -6.93 5.49 19.50
CA ALA A 38 -7.49 4.95 18.28
C ALA A 38 -7.76 6.05 17.22
N LEU A 39 -8.38 7.16 17.62
CA LEU A 39 -8.58 8.33 16.74
C LEU A 39 -7.25 8.93 16.32
N GLY A 40 -6.31 9.01 17.26
CA GLY A 40 -4.95 9.50 16.97
C GLY A 40 -4.21 8.62 15.99
N ALA A 41 -4.32 7.28 16.11
CA ALA A 41 -3.70 6.34 15.20
C ALA A 41 -4.27 6.44 13.78
N MET A 42 -5.60 6.53 13.65
CA MET A 42 -6.27 6.70 12.35
C MET A 42 -5.86 8.02 11.68
N ALA A 43 -5.94 9.14 12.40
CA ALA A 43 -5.57 10.45 11.85
C ALA A 43 -4.08 10.53 11.47
N ALA A 44 -3.19 9.97 12.29
CA ALA A 44 -1.75 9.92 11.99
C ALA A 44 -1.47 9.08 10.74
N PHE A 45 -2.14 7.92 10.61
CA PHE A 45 -2.04 7.10 9.42
C PHE A 45 -2.55 7.85 8.18
N ASP A 46 -3.71 8.51 8.26
CA ASP A 46 -4.30 9.24 7.13
C ASP A 46 -3.34 10.32 6.62
N ILE A 47 -2.71 11.08 7.51
CA ILE A 47 -1.69 12.08 7.15
C ILE A 47 -0.51 11.43 6.44
N ALA A 48 0.03 10.35 7.01
CA ALA A 48 1.18 9.66 6.44
C ALA A 48 0.85 8.99 5.10
N ALA A 49 -0.35 8.39 4.97
CA ALA A 49 -0.81 7.75 3.74
C ALA A 49 -1.02 8.76 2.61
N ILE A 50 -1.63 9.91 2.90
CA ILE A 50 -1.80 11.00 1.92
C ILE A 50 -0.43 11.48 1.43
N LEU A 51 0.53 11.69 2.33
CA LEU A 51 1.90 12.07 1.94
C LEU A 51 2.53 11.01 1.04
N PHE A 52 2.43 9.73 1.41
CA PHE A 52 2.98 8.62 0.63
C PHE A 52 2.36 8.54 -0.77
N LEU A 53 1.03 8.56 -0.85
CA LEU A 53 0.30 8.50 -2.12
C LEU A 53 0.64 9.71 -3.00
N GLY A 54 0.73 10.91 -2.43
CA GLY A 54 1.16 12.12 -3.13
C GLY A 54 2.57 11.99 -3.72
N LEU A 55 3.52 11.43 -2.95
CA LEU A 55 4.87 11.15 -3.43
C LEU A 55 4.90 10.06 -4.53
N CYS A 56 3.97 9.11 -4.51
CA CYS A 56 3.85 8.08 -5.53
C CYS A 56 3.25 8.61 -6.85
N LEU A 57 2.44 9.66 -6.83
CA LEU A 57 1.90 10.27 -8.05
C LEU A 57 3.00 10.73 -9.02
N SER A 58 4.17 11.12 -8.50
CA SER A 58 5.32 11.49 -9.31
C SER A 58 5.86 10.33 -10.17
N LEU A 59 5.72 9.08 -9.69
CA LEU A 59 6.12 7.88 -10.44
C LEU A 59 5.19 7.58 -11.59
N LEU A 60 3.89 7.84 -11.42
CA LEU A 60 2.87 7.59 -12.44
C LEU A 60 3.02 8.51 -13.65
N LYS A 61 3.67 9.67 -13.48
CA LYS A 61 4.00 10.61 -14.57
C LYS A 61 5.23 10.17 -15.38
N THR A 62 6.01 9.21 -14.88
CA THR A 62 7.25 8.75 -15.51
C THR A 62 6.90 7.70 -16.57
N THR A 63 7.06 8.05 -17.83
CA THR A 63 6.85 7.15 -19.00
C THR A 63 8.15 6.56 -19.52
N GLU A 64 9.31 7.06 -19.09
CA GLU A 64 10.62 6.59 -19.55
C GLU A 64 10.96 5.22 -18.95
N CYS A 65 10.91 4.19 -19.75
CA CYS A 65 11.17 2.80 -19.35
C CYS A 65 12.55 2.60 -18.70
N ALA A 66 13.58 3.32 -19.13
CA ALA A 66 14.92 3.26 -18.55
C ALA A 66 14.93 3.78 -17.10
N VAL A 67 14.17 4.83 -16.81
CA VAL A 67 14.03 5.40 -15.47
C VAL A 67 13.24 4.45 -14.58
N ILE A 68 12.15 3.85 -15.09
CA ILE A 68 11.32 2.87 -14.35
C ILE A 68 12.18 1.66 -13.97
N ARG A 69 12.91 1.07 -14.92
CA ARG A 69 13.81 -0.07 -14.68
C ARG A 69 14.86 0.25 -13.63
N LYS A 70 15.50 1.42 -13.73
CA LYS A 70 16.52 1.86 -12.78
C LYS A 70 15.94 2.06 -11.37
N HIS A 71 14.77 2.69 -11.25
CA HIS A 71 14.09 2.90 -9.97
C HIS A 71 13.57 1.59 -9.37
N ALA A 72 13.01 0.70 -10.18
CA ALA A 72 12.53 -0.60 -9.73
C ALA A 72 13.68 -1.48 -9.25
N ALA A 73 14.81 -1.51 -9.97
CA ALA A 73 16.00 -2.29 -9.61
C ALA A 73 16.78 -1.71 -8.41
N SER A 74 16.85 -0.38 -8.28
CA SER A 74 17.62 0.27 -7.20
C SER A 74 17.02 0.13 -5.79
N ASN A 75 15.76 -0.29 -5.72
CA ASN A 75 15.02 -0.45 -4.46
C ASN A 75 15.07 -1.89 -3.91
N ASP A 76 16.20 -2.56 -4.02
CA ASP A 76 16.38 -4.00 -3.75
C ASP A 76 16.40 -4.40 -2.26
N ALA A 77 16.39 -3.43 -1.34
CA ALA A 77 16.49 -3.73 0.08
C ALA A 77 15.13 -3.97 0.74
N ASN A 78 14.93 -5.18 1.25
CA ASN A 78 13.92 -5.54 2.27
C ASN A 78 12.43 -5.31 1.93
N ARG A 79 12.00 -5.53 0.70
CA ARG A 79 10.58 -5.35 0.34
C ARG A 79 9.63 -6.36 0.98
N GLU A 80 10.10 -7.54 1.33
CA GLU A 80 9.30 -8.48 2.13
C GLU A 80 9.01 -7.93 3.53
N ILE A 81 9.99 -7.28 4.14
CA ILE A 81 9.79 -6.56 5.41
C ILE A 81 8.83 -5.40 5.22
N LEU A 82 8.89 -4.68 4.10
CA LEU A 82 7.97 -3.61 3.79
C LEU A 82 6.52 -4.08 3.73
N LEU A 83 6.25 -5.20 3.08
CA LEU A 83 4.93 -5.84 3.07
C LEU A 83 4.50 -6.28 4.47
N GLY A 84 5.42 -6.84 5.24
CA GLY A 84 5.18 -7.22 6.64
C GLY A 84 4.81 -6.03 7.51
N VAL A 85 5.58 -4.94 7.44
CA VAL A 85 5.27 -3.68 8.17
C VAL A 85 3.93 -3.10 7.74
N THR A 86 3.63 -3.10 6.44
CA THR A 86 2.33 -2.67 5.92
C THR A 86 1.19 -3.50 6.51
N GLY A 87 1.36 -4.83 6.55
CA GLY A 87 0.39 -5.73 7.17
C GLY A 87 0.17 -5.44 8.66
N VAL A 88 1.24 -5.19 9.41
CA VAL A 88 1.15 -4.81 10.85
C VAL A 88 0.42 -3.47 11.01
N VAL A 89 0.76 -2.46 10.23
CA VAL A 89 0.07 -1.15 10.27
C VAL A 89 -1.42 -1.31 10.01
N ILE A 90 -1.79 -2.07 8.98
CA ILE A 90 -3.20 -2.32 8.66
C ILE A 90 -3.90 -3.10 9.78
N ALA A 91 -3.26 -4.10 10.39
CA ALA A 91 -3.83 -4.84 11.51
C ALA A 91 -4.09 -3.92 12.73
N VAL A 92 -3.14 -3.03 13.05
CA VAL A 92 -3.32 -2.03 14.12
C VAL A 92 -4.47 -1.08 13.82
N LEU A 93 -4.62 -0.66 12.55
CA LEU A 93 -5.75 0.18 12.14
C LEU A 93 -7.09 -0.54 12.29
N PHE A 94 -7.19 -1.83 11.93
CA PHE A 94 -8.41 -2.59 12.16
C PHE A 94 -8.75 -2.70 13.65
N ILE A 95 -7.75 -2.88 14.52
CA ILE A 95 -7.95 -2.88 15.98
C ILE A 95 -8.46 -1.51 16.46
N ALA A 96 -7.87 -0.41 15.96
CA ALA A 96 -8.31 0.94 16.30
C ALA A 96 -9.73 1.23 15.82
N ILE A 97 -10.06 0.83 14.60
CA ILE A 97 -11.40 0.96 14.02
C ILE A 97 -12.41 0.14 14.82
N ALA A 98 -12.08 -1.11 15.18
CA ALA A 98 -12.96 -1.96 15.98
C ALA A 98 -13.21 -1.36 17.38
N ALA A 99 -12.18 -0.81 18.01
CA ALA A 99 -12.30 -0.15 19.31
C ALA A 99 -13.25 1.06 19.27
N GLU A 100 -13.23 1.83 18.20
CA GLU A 100 -14.13 2.98 18.01
C GLU A 100 -15.54 2.56 17.58
N ALA A 101 -15.67 1.53 16.74
CA ALA A 101 -16.96 1.01 16.26
C ALA A 101 -17.77 0.31 17.34
N MET A 102 -17.12 -0.29 18.35
CA MET A 102 -17.79 -0.90 19.50
C MET A 102 -18.33 0.14 20.52
N GLY A 103 -17.92 1.39 20.40
CA GLY A 103 -18.47 2.49 21.20
C GLY A 103 -19.93 2.77 20.82
N HIS A 104 -20.80 3.03 21.83
CA HIS A 104 -22.19 3.35 21.58
C HIS A 104 -22.28 4.69 20.84
N ASN A 105 -22.86 4.68 19.62
CA ASN A 105 -23.13 5.84 18.78
C ASN A 105 -21.88 6.71 18.46
N PRO A 106 -20.98 6.26 17.58
CA PRO A 106 -19.85 7.09 17.20
C PRO A 106 -20.30 8.40 16.55
N GLN A 107 -19.71 9.50 16.98
CA GLN A 107 -19.96 10.84 16.44
C GLN A 107 -19.78 10.87 14.91
N PRO A 108 -20.50 11.74 14.17
CA PRO A 108 -20.38 11.84 12.71
C PRO A 108 -18.93 12.02 12.23
N PHE A 109 -18.13 12.79 12.97
CA PHE A 109 -16.70 12.95 12.69
C PHE A 109 -15.94 11.61 12.78
N THR A 110 -16.19 10.81 13.81
CA THR A 110 -15.56 9.51 13.98
C THR A 110 -15.91 8.55 12.83
N LYS A 111 -17.18 8.54 12.41
CA LYS A 111 -17.65 7.76 11.25
C LYS A 111 -16.91 8.19 9.98
N ALA A 112 -16.79 9.49 9.71
CA ALA A 112 -16.09 10.03 8.56
C ALA A 112 -14.58 9.67 8.59
N LEU A 113 -13.94 9.79 9.76
CA LEU A 113 -12.54 9.41 9.94
C LEU A 113 -12.29 7.91 9.67
N ILE A 114 -13.17 7.05 10.16
CA ILE A 114 -13.06 5.59 9.91
C ILE A 114 -13.18 5.31 8.40
N ILE A 115 -14.15 5.91 7.72
CA ILE A 115 -14.35 5.72 6.28
C ILE A 115 -13.13 6.21 5.49
N SER A 116 -12.59 7.38 5.83
CA SER A 116 -11.38 7.91 5.18
C SER A 116 -10.16 7.01 5.42
N THR A 117 -9.97 6.53 6.65
CA THR A 117 -8.88 5.63 7.01
C THR A 117 -8.97 4.30 6.26
N LEU A 118 -10.16 3.71 6.14
CA LEU A 118 -10.36 2.48 5.36
C LEU A 118 -10.05 2.70 3.88
N ALA A 119 -10.53 3.79 3.28
CA ALA A 119 -10.26 4.12 1.89
C ALA A 119 -8.75 4.35 1.64
N LEU A 120 -8.10 5.12 2.52
CA LEU A 120 -6.67 5.39 2.42
C LEU A 120 -5.82 4.12 2.66
N ALA A 121 -6.21 3.25 3.59
CA ALA A 121 -5.53 1.98 3.84
C ALA A 121 -5.62 1.06 2.62
N TRP A 122 -6.77 1.02 1.94
CA TRP A 122 -6.94 0.27 0.71
C TRP A 122 -6.06 0.82 -0.42
N LEU A 123 -6.10 2.14 -0.67
CA LEU A 123 -5.27 2.80 -1.67
C LEU A 123 -3.78 2.61 -1.39
N PHE A 124 -3.36 2.80 -0.15
CA PHE A 124 -1.99 2.65 0.31
C PHE A 124 -1.47 1.22 0.09
N SER A 125 -2.23 0.22 0.55
CA SER A 125 -1.85 -1.19 0.42
C SER A 125 -1.68 -1.59 -1.05
N ASN A 126 -2.67 -1.30 -1.90
CA ASN A 126 -2.59 -1.65 -3.33
C ASN A 126 -1.45 -0.91 -4.04
N THR A 127 -1.15 0.34 -3.65
CA THR A 127 -0.01 1.09 -4.19
C THR A 127 1.32 0.44 -3.79
N ILE A 128 1.47 -0.02 -2.55
CA ILE A 128 2.65 -0.78 -2.09
C ILE A 128 2.84 -2.05 -2.92
N TYR A 129 1.76 -2.82 -3.15
CA TYR A 129 1.81 -4.01 -3.99
C TYR A 129 2.17 -3.69 -5.44
N ALA A 130 1.63 -2.60 -6.02
CA ALA A 130 1.99 -2.16 -7.37
C ALA A 130 3.50 -1.88 -7.50
N LEU A 131 4.08 -1.16 -6.53
CA LEU A 131 5.51 -0.91 -6.48
C LEU A 131 6.33 -2.19 -6.28
N HIS A 132 5.81 -3.14 -5.51
CA HIS A 132 6.44 -4.44 -5.30
C HIS A 132 6.44 -5.29 -6.57
N TYR A 133 5.33 -5.34 -7.30
CA TYR A 133 5.27 -6.04 -8.59
C TYR A 133 6.20 -5.44 -9.64
N ALA A 134 6.26 -4.11 -9.73
CA ALA A 134 7.21 -3.43 -10.61
C ALA A 134 8.66 -3.82 -10.29
N HIS A 135 9.00 -3.92 -9.00
CA HIS A 135 10.33 -4.36 -8.59
C HIS A 135 10.60 -5.83 -8.96
N LEU A 136 9.68 -6.74 -8.66
CA LEU A 136 9.85 -8.15 -9.00
C LEU A 136 10.00 -8.36 -10.51
N ALA A 137 9.20 -7.64 -11.31
CA ALA A 137 9.24 -7.73 -12.76
C ALA A 137 10.54 -7.16 -13.37
N TYR A 138 11.10 -6.11 -12.77
CA TYR A 138 12.33 -5.45 -13.24
C TYR A 138 13.57 -5.75 -12.38
N ARG A 139 13.57 -6.84 -11.63
CA ARG A 139 14.71 -7.25 -10.79
C ARG A 139 16.00 -7.40 -11.58
N HIS A 140 15.90 -7.81 -12.84
CA HIS A 140 16.99 -7.91 -13.81
C HIS A 140 16.74 -6.94 -14.98
N PRO A 141 17.09 -5.65 -14.83
CA PRO A 141 16.70 -4.61 -15.80
C PRO A 141 17.23 -4.88 -17.21
N GLU A 142 18.33 -5.61 -17.34
CA GLU A 142 18.93 -6.03 -18.62
C GLU A 142 18.08 -7.05 -19.37
N ARG A 143 17.19 -7.79 -18.69
CA ARG A 143 16.34 -8.82 -19.29
C ARG A 143 14.91 -8.32 -19.56
N GLY A 144 14.60 -7.08 -19.21
CA GLY A 144 13.26 -6.50 -19.37
C GLY A 144 12.29 -6.90 -18.26
N CYS A 145 11.00 -6.86 -18.55
CA CYS A 145 9.95 -7.31 -17.61
C CYS A 145 9.92 -8.83 -17.57
N LEU A 146 10.04 -9.41 -16.40
CA LEU A 146 10.03 -10.86 -16.18
C LEU A 146 8.88 -11.28 -15.27
N GLY A 147 8.20 -12.35 -15.65
CA GLY A 147 7.22 -13.03 -14.81
C GLY A 147 5.81 -12.40 -14.76
N LEU A 148 5.61 -11.24 -15.41
CA LEU A 148 4.31 -10.64 -15.70
C LEU A 148 4.27 -10.26 -17.18
N GLU A 149 3.26 -10.73 -17.90
CA GLU A 149 3.04 -10.47 -19.31
C GLU A 149 1.74 -9.69 -19.46
N PHE A 150 1.88 -8.42 -19.89
CA PHE A 150 0.77 -7.51 -20.10
C PHE A 150 0.35 -7.56 -21.58
N PRO A 151 -0.91 -7.93 -21.89
CA PRO A 151 -1.37 -8.01 -23.29
C PRO A 151 -1.16 -6.68 -24.03
N GLY A 152 -0.53 -6.77 -25.20
CA GLY A 152 -0.25 -5.60 -26.04
C GLY A 152 0.87 -4.67 -25.56
N THR A 153 1.48 -4.92 -24.39
CA THR A 153 2.51 -4.04 -23.81
C THR A 153 3.84 -4.78 -23.67
N LYS A 154 4.81 -4.42 -24.51
CA LYS A 154 6.17 -5.01 -24.46
C LYS A 154 7.02 -4.49 -23.30
N VAL A 155 6.80 -3.25 -22.88
CA VAL A 155 7.57 -2.59 -21.80
C VAL A 155 6.58 -1.91 -20.85
N PRO A 156 6.15 -2.61 -19.79
CA PRO A 156 5.21 -2.09 -18.82
C PRO A 156 5.73 -0.84 -18.09
N VAL A 157 4.82 0.10 -17.81
CA VAL A 157 5.04 1.29 -17.00
C VAL A 157 4.37 1.14 -15.63
N TYR A 158 4.55 2.14 -14.73
CA TYR A 158 3.95 2.03 -13.38
C TYR A 158 2.41 1.87 -13.41
N TRP A 159 1.72 2.43 -14.39
CA TRP A 159 0.27 2.26 -14.54
C TRP A 159 -0.16 0.82 -14.79
N ASP A 160 0.64 0.03 -15.51
CA ASP A 160 0.35 -1.39 -15.75
C ASP A 160 0.41 -2.17 -14.43
N PHE A 161 1.40 -1.90 -13.59
CA PHE A 161 1.51 -2.51 -12.26
C PHE A 161 0.44 -2.03 -11.29
N VAL A 162 0.01 -0.77 -11.36
CA VAL A 162 -1.14 -0.24 -10.61
C VAL A 162 -2.40 -0.97 -11.04
N TYR A 163 -2.67 -1.07 -12.33
CA TYR A 163 -3.81 -1.81 -12.88
C TYR A 163 -3.83 -3.24 -12.32
N PHE A 164 -2.72 -3.96 -12.42
CA PHE A 164 -2.63 -5.34 -11.92
C PHE A 164 -2.87 -5.45 -10.42
N ALA A 165 -2.22 -4.62 -9.60
CA ALA A 165 -2.36 -4.66 -8.16
C ALA A 165 -3.77 -4.29 -7.71
N PHE A 166 -4.36 -3.24 -8.29
CA PHE A 166 -5.70 -2.79 -7.93
C PHE A 166 -6.76 -3.80 -8.37
N THR A 167 -6.58 -4.49 -9.50
CA THR A 167 -7.47 -5.59 -9.89
C THR A 167 -7.43 -6.72 -8.88
N CYS A 168 -6.23 -7.16 -8.44
CA CYS A 168 -6.09 -8.14 -7.36
C CYS A 168 -6.78 -7.67 -6.06
N GLY A 169 -6.62 -6.38 -5.70
CA GLY A 169 -7.20 -5.79 -4.49
C GLY A 169 -8.73 -5.65 -4.53
N MET A 170 -9.33 -5.49 -5.72
CA MET A 170 -10.78 -5.37 -5.89
C MET A 170 -11.47 -6.72 -6.11
N ALA A 171 -10.90 -7.54 -7.01
CA ALA A 171 -11.56 -8.74 -7.49
C ALA A 171 -11.06 -10.02 -6.81
N PHE A 172 -10.02 -9.95 -5.99
CA PHE A 172 -9.33 -11.10 -5.36
C PHE A 172 -8.83 -12.10 -6.40
N ALA A 173 -8.63 -11.65 -7.63
CA ALA A 173 -8.23 -12.45 -8.78
C ALA A 173 -7.22 -11.65 -9.63
N THR A 174 -6.50 -12.39 -10.49
CA THR A 174 -5.67 -11.76 -11.51
C THR A 174 -6.53 -11.15 -12.62
N SER A 175 -6.01 -10.10 -13.25
CA SER A 175 -6.59 -9.54 -14.47
C SER A 175 -6.28 -10.41 -15.69
N ASP A 176 -6.32 -9.84 -16.89
CA ASP A 176 -5.83 -10.38 -18.16
C ASP A 176 -4.30 -10.56 -18.22
N VAL A 177 -3.59 -10.08 -17.18
CA VAL A 177 -2.12 -10.18 -17.08
C VAL A 177 -1.70 -11.61 -16.74
N GLN A 178 -0.85 -12.22 -17.59
CA GLN A 178 -0.34 -13.56 -17.36
C GLN A 178 0.81 -13.57 -16.36
N ILE A 179 0.79 -14.51 -15.42
CA ILE A 179 1.83 -14.68 -14.40
C ILE A 179 2.67 -15.90 -14.75
N THR A 180 3.85 -15.68 -15.32
CA THR A 180 4.77 -16.77 -15.73
C THR A 180 5.79 -17.13 -14.64
N SER A 181 5.98 -16.28 -13.61
CA SER A 181 6.88 -16.53 -12.48
C SER A 181 6.17 -17.19 -11.30
N GLN A 182 6.73 -18.31 -10.80
CA GLN A 182 6.26 -18.96 -9.58
C GLN A 182 6.39 -18.06 -8.34
N GLN A 183 7.45 -17.25 -8.26
CA GLN A 183 7.66 -16.32 -7.16
C GLN A 183 6.55 -15.26 -7.12
N ILE A 184 6.22 -14.68 -8.28
CA ILE A 184 5.14 -13.68 -8.37
C ILE A 184 3.79 -14.31 -8.05
N ARG A 185 3.52 -15.57 -8.46
CA ARG A 185 2.29 -16.28 -8.08
C ARG A 185 2.10 -16.37 -6.56
N LYS A 186 3.17 -16.66 -5.80
CA LYS A 186 3.11 -16.68 -4.33
C LYS A 186 2.72 -15.30 -3.76
N VAL A 187 3.33 -14.23 -4.26
CA VAL A 187 3.01 -12.87 -3.83
C VAL A 187 1.56 -12.51 -4.16
N VAL A 188 1.09 -12.84 -5.36
CA VAL A 188 -0.30 -12.60 -5.78
C VAL A 188 -1.28 -13.35 -4.89
N THR A 189 -1.00 -14.61 -4.55
CA THR A 189 -1.86 -15.38 -3.63
C THR A 189 -1.97 -14.68 -2.27
N VAL A 190 -0.84 -14.25 -1.68
CA VAL A 190 -0.84 -13.52 -0.41
C VAL A 190 -1.59 -12.20 -0.53
N HIS A 191 -1.39 -11.47 -1.64
CA HIS A 191 -2.09 -10.21 -1.90
C HIS A 191 -3.61 -10.41 -1.99
N CYS A 192 -4.08 -11.37 -2.77
CA CYS A 192 -5.51 -11.67 -2.91
C CYS A 192 -6.14 -12.10 -1.57
N LEU A 193 -5.44 -12.91 -0.76
CA LEU A 193 -5.91 -13.30 0.58
C LEU A 193 -5.97 -12.10 1.52
N ALA A 194 -4.96 -11.23 1.51
CA ALA A 194 -4.95 -10.02 2.32
C ALA A 194 -6.07 -9.05 1.90
N ALA A 195 -6.28 -8.87 0.59
CA ALA A 195 -7.36 -8.06 0.05
C ALA A 195 -8.74 -8.63 0.42
N PHE A 196 -8.92 -9.95 0.34
CA PHE A 196 -10.15 -10.63 0.76
C PHE A 196 -10.45 -10.39 2.24
N ALA A 197 -9.45 -10.61 3.12
CA ALA A 197 -9.60 -10.37 4.55
C ALA A 197 -9.91 -8.89 4.86
N PHE A 198 -9.24 -7.95 4.17
CA PHE A 198 -9.50 -6.53 4.28
C PHE A 198 -10.95 -6.17 3.91
N ASN A 199 -11.44 -6.66 2.78
CA ASN A 199 -12.80 -6.38 2.32
C ASN A 199 -13.88 -6.98 3.23
N ILE A 200 -13.63 -8.17 3.80
CA ILE A 200 -14.52 -8.74 4.84
C ILE A 200 -14.58 -7.80 6.06
N GLY A 201 -13.42 -7.27 6.51
CA GLY A 201 -13.37 -6.31 7.61
C GLY A 201 -14.15 -5.03 7.32
N VAL A 202 -14.01 -4.48 6.10
CA VAL A 202 -14.77 -3.31 5.65
C VAL A 202 -16.27 -3.61 5.64
N LEU A 203 -16.68 -4.75 5.11
CA LEU A 203 -18.09 -5.15 5.05
C LEU A 203 -18.70 -5.32 6.44
N ALA A 204 -17.98 -6.03 7.34
CA ALA A 204 -18.42 -6.24 8.71
C ALA A 204 -18.58 -4.90 9.46
N PHE A 205 -17.63 -3.97 9.27
CA PHE A 205 -17.73 -2.62 9.82
C PHE A 205 -18.94 -1.86 9.25
N THR A 206 -19.15 -1.90 7.95
CA THR A 206 -20.26 -1.19 7.29
C THR A 206 -21.61 -1.68 7.79
N ILE A 207 -21.77 -3.00 7.93
CA ILE A 207 -23.01 -3.60 8.47
C ILE A 207 -23.22 -3.15 9.93
N ASN A 208 -22.18 -3.13 10.73
CA ASN A 208 -22.28 -2.70 12.14
C ASN A 208 -22.71 -1.23 12.25
N VAL A 209 -22.09 -0.34 11.45
CA VAL A 209 -22.40 1.11 11.49
C VAL A 209 -23.80 1.42 10.95
N LEU A 210 -24.24 0.73 9.90
CA LEU A 210 -25.59 0.93 9.33
C LEU A 210 -26.67 0.26 10.18
N GLY A 211 -26.36 -0.86 10.84
CA GLY A 211 -27.31 -1.58 11.70
C GLY A 211 -27.50 -0.95 13.08
N SER A 212 -26.65 -0.01 13.47
CA SER A 212 -26.72 0.73 14.75
C SER A 212 -27.40 2.09 14.66
N SER A 213 -28.02 2.40 13.51
CA SER A 213 -28.76 3.66 13.25
C SER A 213 -30.25 3.53 13.53
#